data_35799b57f731df865b0ee6ee789f64b6
#
_entry.id   35799b57f731df865b0ee6ee789f64b6
#
_cell.length_a   1.000
_cell.length_b   1.000
_cell.length_c   1.000
_cell.angle_alpha   90.00
_cell.angle_beta   90.00
_cell.angle_gamma   90.00
#
_symmetry.space_group_name_H-M   'P 1'
#
loop_
_entity.id
_entity.type
_entity.pdbx_description
1 polymer ?
#
loop_
_entity_poly.entity_id
_entity_poly.type
_entity_poly.pdbx_seq_one_letter_code
_entity_poly.pdbx_strand_id
1 'polypeptide(L)'
;MKSLRESIIDFIYQSATAPERIRRRLTPLGGAFFISLILLLIFISLLADRLLGFPPLSSWPQALFAALPLIATGASVWLWSVLQFVRAKGTPVPLNPPPRLVEEGPYRYVRNPMLAGVFIMLLGLGVLFRSWSLTVIFTPLFILCALLEFKLIEEPELERRLGEAYRDYRSRTPMMIPRLRSLQAWLLTLLLLPAAAGAQNVPGLPLEKIQLPPGFLIDHYASGVKGARSLALGPAGVLFVGTRDEGKVYAIVDKNGDQKADEIITIAMGLNMPNGVAYRDGALYVAEVSRILRFDNIADRLYNPPKPVIVSKAFPSERHHGWKYIAFGPDGLLYVPVGAPCNVCDKKDGRYASIMRMKPDGKGLEIFASGVRNTVGFDWHPETKELWFTDNGRDWMGDDRPPDELHHAPQKGMHFGFPYCHGGDIPDPSYGKYKDCSQYTPPAMKLGPHVAALGMKFYTGSMFPAEYRKQIFIAEHGSWNRSVPIGYRITLVRLDKNRAVSYETFAEGWLQGTKAWGRPVDVLVMPDGALLVSDDQAGVIYRISYRKP
;
A
#
# COMPACT_ATOMS: atom_id res chain seq x y z
N MET A 1 24.23 38.08 1.24
CA MET A 1 25.15 36.91 1.30
C MET A 1 24.32 35.70 1.63
N LYS A 2 24.37 34.62 0.81
CA LYS A 2 23.74 33.36 1.13
C LYS A 2 24.43 32.78 2.39
N SER A 3 23.68 32.14 3.26
CA SER A 3 24.25 31.43 4.41
C SER A 3 25.13 30.27 3.91
N LEU A 4 26.12 29.84 4.72
CA LEU A 4 26.96 28.68 4.40
C LEU A 4 26.10 27.43 4.14
N ARG A 5 25.03 27.26 4.92
CA ARG A 5 24.06 26.18 4.76
C ARG A 5 23.40 26.20 3.38
N GLU A 6 22.90 27.35 2.95
CA GLU A 6 22.27 27.51 1.63
C GLU A 6 23.25 27.23 0.49
N SER A 7 24.52 27.64 0.65
CA SER A 7 25.57 27.37 -0.32
C SER A 7 25.86 25.87 -0.48
N ILE A 8 25.85 25.11 0.63
CA ILE A 8 26.05 23.66 0.62
C ILE A 8 24.85 22.97 -0.03
N ILE A 9 23.62 23.34 0.32
CA ILE A 9 22.39 22.80 -0.30
C ILE A 9 22.39 23.07 -1.82
N ASP A 10 22.74 24.28 -2.24
CA ASP A 10 22.84 24.64 -3.65
C ASP A 10 23.89 23.80 -4.38
N PHE A 11 25.06 23.59 -3.78
CA PHE A 11 26.13 22.76 -4.36
C PHE A 11 25.68 21.30 -4.56
N ILE A 12 25.06 20.69 -3.54
CA ILE A 12 24.57 19.31 -3.64
C ILE A 12 23.46 19.23 -4.70
N TYR A 13 22.50 20.15 -4.68
CA TYR A 13 21.42 20.21 -5.66
C TYR A 13 21.92 20.34 -7.10
N GLN A 14 22.86 21.25 -7.35
CA GLN A 14 23.46 21.44 -8.68
C GLN A 14 24.23 20.19 -9.11
N SER A 15 24.97 19.57 -8.20
CA SER A 15 25.69 18.31 -8.48
C SER A 15 24.73 17.15 -8.79
N ALA A 16 23.68 16.99 -8.00
CA ALA A 16 22.67 15.92 -8.15
C ALA A 16 21.84 16.07 -9.44
N THR A 17 21.64 17.31 -9.93
CA THR A 17 20.89 17.61 -11.15
C THR A 17 21.78 17.80 -12.38
N ALA A 18 23.10 17.73 -12.23
CA ALA A 18 24.06 17.86 -13.34
C ALA A 18 23.91 16.72 -14.37
N PRO A 19 24.38 16.90 -15.62
CA PRO A 19 24.41 15.87 -16.64
C PRO A 19 25.09 14.58 -16.14
N GLU A 20 24.60 13.41 -16.55
CA GLU A 20 25.04 12.09 -16.06
C GLU A 20 26.58 11.90 -16.15
N ARG A 21 27.20 12.43 -17.19
CA ARG A 21 28.66 12.36 -17.39
C ARG A 21 29.43 13.03 -16.25
N ILE A 22 28.92 14.16 -15.72
CA ILE A 22 29.55 14.88 -14.60
C ILE A 22 29.31 14.10 -13.31
N ARG A 23 28.08 13.69 -13.06
CA ARG A 23 27.71 12.91 -11.86
C ARG A 23 28.53 11.63 -11.71
N ARG A 24 28.74 10.88 -12.80
CA ARG A 24 29.58 9.67 -12.81
C ARG A 24 31.04 9.94 -12.44
N ARG A 25 31.59 11.11 -12.78
CA ARG A 25 32.95 11.51 -12.38
C ARG A 25 33.06 11.91 -10.91
N LEU A 26 32.01 12.48 -10.33
CA LEU A 26 31.97 12.88 -8.92
C LEU A 26 31.72 11.70 -7.97
N THR A 27 31.10 10.63 -8.43
CA THR A 27 30.78 9.45 -7.61
C THR A 27 31.99 8.86 -6.87
N PRO A 28 33.13 8.52 -7.52
CA PRO A 28 34.27 7.96 -6.82
C PRO A 28 34.89 8.93 -5.80
N LEU A 29 34.86 10.22 -6.06
CA LEU A 29 35.35 11.25 -5.13
C LEU A 29 34.50 11.30 -3.86
N GLY A 30 33.17 11.31 -4.00
CA GLY A 30 32.27 11.27 -2.84
C GLY A 30 32.37 9.97 -2.04
N GLY A 31 32.52 8.83 -2.71
CA GLY A 31 32.77 7.55 -2.07
C GLY A 31 34.09 7.50 -1.31
N ALA A 32 35.17 7.96 -1.93
CA ALA A 32 36.49 8.04 -1.30
C ALA A 32 36.49 8.98 -0.09
N PHE A 33 35.83 10.13 -0.19
CA PHE A 33 35.66 11.07 0.93
C PHE A 33 34.97 10.40 2.13
N PHE A 34 33.86 9.72 1.91
CA PHE A 34 33.11 9.05 2.98
C PHE A 34 33.92 7.92 3.63
N ILE A 35 34.59 7.09 2.83
CA ILE A 35 35.47 6.02 3.34
C ILE A 35 36.61 6.62 4.16
N SER A 36 37.27 7.69 3.68
CA SER A 36 38.36 8.35 4.38
C SER A 36 37.89 8.95 5.72
N LEU A 37 36.68 9.51 5.76
CA LEU A 37 36.06 10.03 6.98
C LEU A 37 35.86 8.92 8.03
N ILE A 38 35.34 7.76 7.64
CA ILE A 38 35.13 6.62 8.52
C ILE A 38 36.48 6.07 9.03
N LEU A 39 37.48 5.92 8.15
CA LEU A 39 38.81 5.46 8.56
C LEU A 39 39.49 6.43 9.52
N LEU A 40 39.37 7.72 9.26
CA LEU A 40 39.88 8.77 10.15
C LEU A 40 39.20 8.75 11.53
N LEU A 41 37.88 8.57 11.55
CA LEU A 41 37.10 8.42 12.78
C LEU A 41 37.61 7.24 13.62
N ILE A 42 37.79 6.09 13.01
CA ILE A 42 38.32 4.90 13.65
C ILE A 42 39.73 5.16 14.17
N PHE A 43 40.61 5.72 13.34
CA PHE A 43 41.98 6.03 13.70
C PHE A 43 42.06 6.96 14.91
N ILE A 44 41.32 8.09 14.88
CA ILE A 44 41.29 9.06 16.01
C ILE A 44 40.74 8.40 17.28
N SER A 45 39.72 7.55 17.16
CA SER A 45 39.15 6.83 18.30
C SER A 45 40.15 5.90 18.98
N LEU A 46 40.88 5.10 18.19
CA LEU A 46 41.91 4.20 18.70
C LEU A 46 43.10 4.96 19.28
N LEU A 47 43.48 6.10 18.70
CA LEU A 47 44.50 6.98 19.22
C LEU A 47 44.06 7.61 20.56
N ALA A 48 42.81 8.03 20.67
CA ALA A 48 42.24 8.57 21.90
C ALA A 48 42.25 7.54 23.03
N ASP A 49 41.86 6.29 22.78
CA ASP A 49 41.96 5.21 23.78
C ASP A 49 43.39 5.03 24.30
N ARG A 50 44.35 5.10 23.37
CA ARG A 50 45.77 4.96 23.74
C ARG A 50 46.29 6.13 24.55
N LEU A 51 45.92 7.35 24.17
CA LEU A 51 46.38 8.58 24.87
C LEU A 51 45.71 8.76 26.24
N LEU A 52 44.44 8.35 26.36
CA LEU A 52 43.66 8.47 27.58
C LEU A 52 43.81 7.26 28.52
N GLY A 53 44.55 6.22 28.10
CA GLY A 53 44.79 5.04 28.90
C GLY A 53 43.56 4.19 29.17
N PHE A 54 42.56 4.21 28.30
CA PHE A 54 41.35 3.40 28.48
C PHE A 54 41.68 1.91 28.42
N PRO A 55 41.15 1.09 29.38
CA PRO A 55 41.31 -0.35 29.32
C PRO A 55 40.50 -0.93 28.14
N PRO A 56 40.86 -2.12 27.64
CA PRO A 56 40.07 -2.79 26.61
C PRO A 56 38.63 -3.00 27.06
N LEU A 57 37.63 -2.69 26.18
CA LEU A 57 36.20 -2.75 26.47
C LEU A 57 35.71 -4.15 26.91
N SER A 58 36.39 -5.24 26.42
CA SER A 58 35.99 -6.63 26.70
C SER A 58 37.17 -7.59 26.44
N SER A 59 37.05 -8.87 26.78
CA SER A 59 37.99 -9.91 26.35
C SER A 59 37.83 -10.21 24.85
N TRP A 60 38.86 -10.77 24.19
CA TRP A 60 38.81 -11.11 22.76
C TRP A 60 37.68 -12.06 22.38
N PRO A 61 37.39 -13.15 23.10
CA PRO A 61 36.26 -14.03 22.73
C PRO A 61 34.92 -13.32 22.82
N GLN A 62 34.71 -12.49 23.86
CA GLN A 62 33.49 -11.70 24.04
C GLN A 62 33.34 -10.64 22.95
N ALA A 63 34.46 -9.97 22.59
CA ALA A 63 34.48 -8.98 21.51
C ALA A 63 34.07 -9.60 20.18
N LEU A 64 34.63 -10.75 19.79
CA LEU A 64 34.28 -11.44 18.55
C LEU A 64 32.81 -11.87 18.54
N PHE A 65 32.34 -12.50 19.62
CA PHE A 65 30.99 -12.99 19.74
C PHE A 65 29.95 -11.86 19.62
N ALA A 66 30.20 -10.71 20.21
CA ALA A 66 29.30 -9.56 20.18
C ALA A 66 29.46 -8.71 18.89
N ALA A 67 30.67 -8.56 18.36
CA ALA A 67 30.94 -7.72 17.19
C ALA A 67 30.44 -8.33 15.87
N LEU A 68 30.63 -9.63 15.66
CA LEU A 68 30.31 -10.28 14.39
C LEU A 68 28.81 -10.15 14.01
N PRO A 69 27.85 -10.40 14.91
CA PRO A 69 26.42 -10.17 14.60
C PRO A 69 26.13 -8.71 14.27
N LEU A 70 26.71 -7.75 14.97
CA LEU A 70 26.53 -6.32 14.72
C LEU A 70 27.06 -5.93 13.34
N ILE A 71 28.30 -6.34 13.01
CA ILE A 71 28.91 -6.05 11.71
C ILE A 71 28.11 -6.72 10.57
N ALA A 72 27.73 -7.98 10.74
CA ALA A 72 26.95 -8.71 9.75
C ALA A 72 25.56 -8.06 9.52
N THR A 73 24.87 -7.68 10.58
CA THR A 73 23.58 -6.98 10.49
C THR A 73 23.72 -5.63 9.81
N GLY A 74 24.69 -4.82 10.26
CA GLY A 74 24.93 -3.50 9.68
C GLY A 74 25.30 -3.56 8.20
N ALA A 75 26.20 -4.50 7.83
CA ALA A 75 26.60 -4.74 6.45
C ALA A 75 25.42 -5.22 5.58
N SER A 76 24.57 -6.10 6.09
CA SER A 76 23.38 -6.58 5.39
C SER A 76 22.39 -5.45 5.12
N VAL A 77 22.09 -4.60 6.11
CA VAL A 77 21.21 -3.45 5.95
C VAL A 77 21.80 -2.45 4.95
N TRP A 78 23.11 -2.17 5.07
CA TRP A 78 23.82 -1.28 4.17
C TRP A 78 23.77 -1.80 2.71
N LEU A 79 24.16 -3.06 2.49
CA LEU A 79 24.15 -3.68 1.17
C LEU A 79 22.75 -3.72 0.56
N TRP A 80 21.74 -4.09 1.34
CA TRP A 80 20.34 -4.08 0.90
C TRP A 80 19.89 -2.68 0.47
N SER A 81 20.31 -1.64 1.21
CA SER A 81 20.03 -0.23 0.87
C SER A 81 20.72 0.20 -0.43
N VAL A 82 22.01 -0.13 -0.59
CA VAL A 82 22.79 0.16 -1.82
C VAL A 82 22.16 -0.50 -3.04
N LEU A 83 21.72 -1.76 -2.91
CA LEU A 83 21.08 -2.48 -4.01
C LEU A 83 19.79 -1.79 -4.50
N GLN A 84 19.04 -1.13 -3.62
CA GLN A 84 17.85 -0.36 -4.04
C GLN A 84 18.25 0.88 -4.87
N PHE A 85 19.30 1.59 -4.49
CA PHE A 85 19.80 2.73 -5.28
C PHE A 85 20.33 2.28 -6.65
N VAL A 86 21.08 1.19 -6.71
CA VAL A 86 21.58 0.62 -7.98
C VAL A 86 20.40 0.23 -8.88
N ARG A 87 19.38 -0.44 -8.36
CA ARG A 87 18.15 -0.78 -9.11
C ARG A 87 17.41 0.48 -9.62
N ALA A 88 17.49 1.58 -8.88
CA ALA A 88 16.92 2.86 -9.28
C ALA A 88 17.85 3.69 -10.19
N LYS A 89 18.94 3.11 -10.71
CA LYS A 89 19.94 3.75 -11.56
C LYS A 89 20.65 4.94 -10.91
N GLY A 90 20.88 4.88 -9.61
CA GLY A 90 21.63 5.83 -8.81
C GLY A 90 22.73 5.19 -7.99
N THR A 91 23.40 5.98 -7.18
CA THR A 91 24.45 5.54 -6.26
C THR A 91 24.17 6.05 -4.84
N PRO A 92 24.79 5.44 -3.80
CA PRO A 92 24.67 5.95 -2.42
C PRO A 92 25.37 7.29 -2.18
N VAL A 93 26.03 7.84 -3.18
CA VAL A 93 26.74 9.12 -3.07
C VAL A 93 25.76 10.26 -3.36
N PRO A 94 25.62 11.27 -2.47
CA PRO A 94 24.68 12.39 -2.66
C PRO A 94 24.88 13.17 -3.96
N LEU A 95 26.09 13.11 -4.53
CA LEU A 95 26.43 13.77 -5.80
C LEU A 95 25.92 13.03 -7.05
N ASN A 96 25.45 11.77 -6.90
CA ASN A 96 24.86 10.98 -7.99
C ASN A 96 23.68 10.13 -7.48
N PRO A 97 22.65 10.76 -6.93
CA PRO A 97 21.47 10.06 -6.40
C PRO A 97 20.62 9.47 -7.52
N PRO A 98 19.71 8.55 -7.20
CA PRO A 98 18.71 8.05 -8.14
C PRO A 98 17.86 9.20 -8.71
N PRO A 99 17.43 9.08 -9.98
CA PRO A 99 16.58 10.11 -10.62
C PRO A 99 15.16 10.17 -10.05
N ARG A 100 14.76 9.16 -9.27
CA ARG A 100 13.45 9.05 -8.61
C ARG A 100 13.60 8.71 -7.14
N LEU A 101 12.60 9.03 -6.36
CA LEU A 101 12.52 8.63 -4.94
C LEU A 101 12.55 7.11 -4.81
N VAL A 102 13.38 6.60 -3.89
CA VAL A 102 13.49 5.19 -3.56
C VAL A 102 12.73 4.93 -2.26
N GLU A 103 11.63 4.20 -2.36
CA GLU A 103 10.74 3.88 -1.24
C GLU A 103 10.64 2.38 -0.98
N GLU A 104 11.44 1.59 -1.70
CA GLU A 104 11.39 0.12 -1.66
C GLU A 104 12.47 -0.46 -0.74
N GLY A 105 12.29 -1.73 -0.37
CA GLY A 105 13.24 -2.41 0.51
C GLY A 105 13.32 -1.76 1.89
N PRO A 106 14.52 -1.50 2.43
CA PRO A 106 14.68 -0.92 3.76
C PRO A 106 14.19 0.53 3.85
N TYR A 107 14.09 1.26 2.72
CA TYR A 107 13.55 2.62 2.64
C TYR A 107 12.05 2.70 2.96
N ARG A 108 11.34 1.57 2.92
CA ARG A 108 9.95 1.49 3.36
C ARG A 108 9.80 1.67 4.88
N TYR A 109 10.81 1.30 5.64
CA TYR A 109 10.76 1.30 7.11
C TYR A 109 11.36 2.55 7.73
N VAL A 110 12.43 3.05 7.15
CA VAL A 110 13.12 4.29 7.57
C VAL A 110 13.64 5.03 6.36
N ARG A 111 13.77 6.35 6.46
CA ARG A 111 14.20 7.19 5.34
C ARG A 111 15.70 7.09 5.05
N ASN A 112 16.50 6.71 6.04
CA ASN A 112 17.95 6.59 5.88
C ASN A 112 18.51 5.25 6.41
N PRO A 113 18.10 4.10 5.82
CA PRO A 113 18.53 2.79 6.29
C PRO A 113 20.01 2.52 6.02
N MET A 114 20.60 3.19 5.04
CA MET A 114 22.00 3.04 4.69
C MET A 114 22.92 3.55 5.80
N LEU A 115 22.64 4.76 6.33
CA LEU A 115 23.36 5.29 7.50
C LEU A 115 23.07 4.45 8.76
N ALA A 116 21.87 3.96 8.95
CA ALA A 116 21.57 3.03 10.03
C ALA A 116 22.48 1.79 10.00
N GLY A 117 22.68 1.21 8.81
CA GLY A 117 23.63 0.11 8.61
C GLY A 117 25.08 0.48 8.97
N VAL A 118 25.52 1.67 8.57
CA VAL A 118 26.86 2.18 8.93
C VAL A 118 27.00 2.37 10.45
N PHE A 119 25.99 2.90 11.12
CA PHE A 119 26.02 3.09 12.58
C PHE A 119 26.15 1.77 13.33
N ILE A 120 25.37 0.76 12.92
CA ILE A 120 25.47 -0.59 13.49
C ILE A 120 26.85 -1.21 13.23
N MET A 121 27.40 -1.05 12.03
CA MET A 121 28.77 -1.50 11.72
C MET A 121 29.83 -0.81 12.57
N LEU A 122 29.73 0.52 12.76
CA LEU A 122 30.67 1.28 13.60
C LEU A 122 30.63 0.82 15.07
N LEU A 123 29.44 0.58 15.62
CA LEU A 123 29.31 0.00 16.96
C LEU A 123 29.94 -1.40 16.99
N GLY A 124 29.71 -2.24 16.00
CA GLY A 124 30.34 -3.55 15.91
C GLY A 124 31.87 -3.47 15.80
N LEU A 125 32.41 -2.54 15.01
CA LEU A 125 33.84 -2.29 14.88
C LEU A 125 34.44 -1.76 16.20
N GLY A 126 33.72 -0.89 16.92
CA GLY A 126 34.11 -0.41 18.24
C GLY A 126 34.26 -1.56 19.23
N VAL A 127 33.31 -2.49 19.26
CA VAL A 127 33.38 -3.70 20.07
C VAL A 127 34.51 -4.63 19.60
N LEU A 128 34.69 -4.81 18.29
CA LEU A 128 35.74 -5.66 17.70
C LEU A 128 37.14 -5.13 18.07
N PHE A 129 37.39 -3.83 17.92
CA PHE A 129 38.64 -3.19 18.31
C PHE A 129 38.78 -2.99 19.81
N ARG A 130 37.74 -3.35 20.57
CA ARG A 130 37.69 -3.26 22.03
C ARG A 130 37.87 -1.80 22.51
N SER A 131 37.42 -0.84 21.72
CA SER A 131 37.60 0.60 21.87
C SER A 131 36.43 1.25 22.58
N TRP A 132 36.67 1.83 23.77
CA TRP A 132 35.71 2.68 24.48
C TRP A 132 35.40 3.94 23.69
N SER A 133 36.44 4.62 23.23
CA SER A 133 36.27 5.87 22.49
C SER A 133 35.45 5.69 21.24
N LEU A 134 35.70 4.63 20.45
CA LEU A 134 34.92 4.37 19.22
C LEU A 134 33.48 4.02 19.56
N THR A 135 33.24 3.15 20.55
CA THR A 135 31.91 2.63 20.86
C THR A 135 31.01 3.68 21.52
N VAL A 136 31.54 4.42 22.53
CA VAL A 136 30.71 5.23 23.43
C VAL A 136 30.85 6.75 23.17
N ILE A 137 31.93 7.19 22.52
CA ILE A 137 32.16 8.61 22.27
C ILE A 137 31.99 8.95 20.78
N PHE A 138 32.85 8.41 19.92
CA PHE A 138 32.93 8.85 18.53
C PHE A 138 31.81 8.32 17.68
N THR A 139 31.33 7.09 17.88
CA THR A 139 30.15 6.60 17.12
C THR A 139 28.87 7.36 17.49
N PRO A 140 28.50 7.59 18.76
CA PRO A 140 27.37 8.46 19.11
C PRO A 140 27.51 9.89 18.57
N LEU A 141 28.69 10.47 18.63
CA LEU A 141 28.96 11.81 18.09
C LEU A 141 28.76 11.82 16.56
N PHE A 142 29.30 10.83 15.88
CA PHE A 142 29.10 10.68 14.42
C PHE A 142 27.62 10.51 14.06
N ILE A 143 26.88 9.70 14.82
CA ILE A 143 25.42 9.56 14.65
C ILE A 143 24.75 10.92 14.80
N LEU A 144 25.05 11.68 15.83
CA LEU A 144 24.46 13.01 16.05
C LEU A 144 24.77 13.95 14.90
N CYS A 145 26.03 14.03 14.45
CA CYS A 145 26.44 14.87 13.33
C CYS A 145 25.75 14.47 12.02
N ALA A 146 25.66 13.18 11.74
CA ALA A 146 24.99 12.67 10.55
C ALA A 146 23.46 12.92 10.57
N LEU A 147 22.81 12.84 11.73
CA LEU A 147 21.39 13.18 11.88
C LEU A 147 21.14 14.67 11.67
N LEU A 148 22.03 15.53 12.17
CA LEU A 148 21.96 16.98 11.96
C LEU A 148 22.18 17.34 10.48
N GLU A 149 23.18 16.73 9.85
CA GLU A 149 23.47 16.92 8.42
C GLU A 149 22.27 16.51 7.58
N PHE A 150 21.74 15.32 7.79
CA PHE A 150 20.57 14.81 7.08
C PHE A 150 19.38 15.77 7.21
N LYS A 151 19.07 16.22 8.43
CA LYS A 151 17.93 17.11 8.69
C LYS A 151 18.12 18.52 8.14
N LEU A 152 19.34 19.05 8.24
CA LEU A 152 19.61 20.45 7.90
C LEU A 152 20.05 20.67 6.45
N ILE A 153 20.56 19.66 5.78
CA ILE A 153 21.15 19.76 4.44
C ILE A 153 20.47 18.82 3.47
N GLU A 154 20.44 17.50 3.73
CA GLU A 154 19.95 16.51 2.77
C GLU A 154 18.41 16.58 2.61
N GLU A 155 17.63 16.64 3.70
CA GLU A 155 16.17 16.76 3.60
C GLU A 155 15.71 18.00 2.82
N PRO A 156 16.25 19.23 3.05
CA PRO A 156 15.91 20.39 2.23
C PRO A 156 16.31 20.26 0.76
N GLU A 157 17.44 19.58 0.46
CA GLU A 157 17.82 19.27 -0.92
C GLU A 157 16.82 18.33 -1.57
N LEU A 158 16.48 17.23 -0.87
CA LEU A 158 15.51 16.25 -1.34
C LEU A 158 14.12 16.85 -1.57
N GLU A 159 13.67 17.75 -0.68
CA GLU A 159 12.42 18.50 -0.90
C GLU A 159 12.48 19.40 -2.12
N ARG A 160 13.61 20.09 -2.34
CA ARG A 160 13.80 20.95 -3.50
C ARG A 160 13.84 20.17 -4.81
N ARG A 161 14.45 18.98 -4.82
CA ARG A 161 14.65 18.15 -5.99
C ARG A 161 13.43 17.28 -6.33
N LEU A 162 12.76 16.72 -5.34
CA LEU A 162 11.69 15.74 -5.49
C LEU A 162 10.29 16.28 -5.13
N GLY A 163 10.21 17.49 -4.54
CA GLY A 163 8.96 18.20 -4.29
C GLY A 163 7.99 17.44 -3.38
N GLU A 164 6.73 17.40 -3.79
CA GLU A 164 5.64 16.77 -3.03
C GLU A 164 5.87 15.28 -2.78
N ALA A 165 6.49 14.55 -3.72
CA ALA A 165 6.76 13.13 -3.55
C ALA A 165 7.64 12.86 -2.31
N TYR A 166 8.63 13.72 -2.06
CA TYR A 166 9.46 13.58 -0.86
C TYR A 166 8.72 14.00 0.41
N ARG A 167 7.90 15.05 0.38
CA ARG A 167 7.10 15.48 1.54
C ARG A 167 6.11 14.40 1.97
N ASP A 168 5.45 13.77 1.03
CA ASP A 168 4.56 12.64 1.29
C ASP A 168 5.31 11.45 1.91
N TYR A 169 6.42 11.05 1.32
CA TYR A 169 7.28 10.00 1.87
C TYR A 169 7.76 10.33 3.29
N ARG A 170 8.17 11.57 3.55
CA ARG A 170 8.62 12.04 4.87
C ARG A 170 7.52 11.97 5.92
N SER A 171 6.29 12.25 5.55
CA SER A 171 5.14 12.24 6.49
C SER A 171 4.84 10.84 7.02
N ARG A 172 5.03 9.80 6.22
CA ARG A 172 4.68 8.40 6.53
C ARG A 172 5.85 7.54 7.00
N THR A 173 7.09 7.92 6.66
CA THR A 173 8.27 7.11 6.95
C THR A 173 9.19 7.81 7.97
N PRO A 174 9.50 7.20 9.13
CA PRO A 174 10.38 7.78 10.13
C PRO A 174 11.82 7.90 9.61
N MET A 175 12.61 8.80 10.20
CA MET A 175 13.96 9.10 9.73
C MET A 175 14.93 7.92 9.89
N MET A 176 15.06 7.37 11.12
CA MET A 176 16.09 6.36 11.44
C MET A 176 15.55 5.16 12.21
N ILE A 177 14.61 5.35 13.13
CA ILE A 177 14.10 4.29 13.99
C ILE A 177 12.75 3.85 13.44
N PRO A 178 12.61 2.58 13.01
CA PRO A 178 11.31 2.05 12.57
C PRO A 178 10.26 2.21 13.68
N ARG A 179 9.02 2.47 13.33
CA ARG A 179 7.94 2.52 14.33
C ARG A 179 7.90 1.20 15.10
N LEU A 180 7.68 1.26 16.41
CA LEU A 180 7.77 0.11 17.34
C LEU A 180 7.09 -1.19 16.86
N ARG A 181 6.01 -1.09 16.11
CA ARG A 181 5.32 -2.25 15.49
C ARG A 181 6.19 -2.99 14.43
N SER A 182 7.11 -2.31 13.78
CA SER A 182 8.04 -2.94 12.84
C SER A 182 9.29 -3.50 13.54
N LEU A 183 9.69 -2.94 14.68
CA LEU A 183 10.82 -3.45 15.48
C LEU A 183 10.52 -4.80 16.14
N GLN A 184 9.30 -5.00 16.63
CA GLN A 184 8.86 -6.29 17.18
C GLN A 184 8.89 -7.40 16.14
N ALA A 185 8.52 -7.10 14.88
CA ALA A 185 8.65 -8.04 13.78
C ALA A 185 10.12 -8.39 13.48
N TRP A 186 11.04 -7.44 13.61
CA TRP A 186 12.49 -7.64 13.40
C TRP A 186 13.18 -8.43 14.50
N LEU A 187 12.87 -8.16 15.76
CA LEU A 187 13.40 -8.90 16.91
C LEU A 187 12.89 -10.34 16.96
N LEU A 188 11.64 -10.59 16.54
CA LEU A 188 11.09 -11.93 16.43
C LEU A 188 11.71 -12.73 15.27
N THR A 189 12.14 -12.09 14.17
CA THR A 189 12.83 -12.78 13.05
C THR A 189 14.27 -13.17 13.40
N LEU A 190 14.92 -12.50 14.36
CA LEU A 190 16.29 -12.82 14.81
C LEU A 190 16.33 -13.94 15.85
N LEU A 191 15.21 -14.25 16.51
CA LEU A 191 15.12 -15.26 17.58
C LEU A 191 14.51 -16.60 17.13
N LEU A 192 14.03 -16.70 15.88
CA LEU A 192 13.37 -17.91 15.40
C LEU A 192 14.07 -18.50 14.17
N LEU A 193 15.08 -19.33 14.37
CA LEU A 193 15.39 -20.46 13.51
C LEU A 193 14.33 -21.56 13.72
N PRO A 194 14.07 -22.45 12.75
CA PRO A 194 12.74 -22.93 12.41
C PRO A 194 12.17 -23.89 13.45
N ALA A 195 11.03 -23.53 14.01
CA ALA A 195 10.12 -24.48 14.62
C ALA A 195 8.79 -24.40 13.88
N ALA A 196 8.41 -25.50 13.30
CA ALA A 196 7.09 -25.98 12.88
C ALA A 196 6.00 -24.93 12.59
N ALA A 197 5.44 -25.03 11.39
CA ALA A 197 4.17 -24.44 11.01
C ALA A 197 3.04 -24.87 11.97
N GLY A 198 2.75 -24.01 12.93
CA GLY A 198 1.60 -24.08 13.81
C GLY A 198 0.78 -22.81 13.60
N ALA A 199 -0.51 -22.94 13.47
CA ALA A 199 -1.47 -21.86 13.33
C ALA A 199 -1.16 -20.73 14.33
N GLN A 200 -0.82 -19.54 13.84
CA GLN A 200 -0.62 -18.37 14.70
C GLN A 200 -1.98 -17.93 15.22
N ASN A 201 -2.24 -18.14 16.51
CA ASN A 201 -3.32 -17.47 17.21
C ASN A 201 -3.08 -15.96 17.15
N VAL A 202 -3.79 -15.26 16.27
CA VAL A 202 -3.90 -13.80 16.31
C VAL A 202 -4.57 -13.47 17.64
N PRO A 203 -4.01 -12.59 18.50
CA PRO A 203 -4.70 -12.12 19.70
C PRO A 203 -6.09 -11.65 19.30
N GLY A 204 -7.12 -12.07 20.02
CA GLY A 204 -8.53 -11.85 19.66
C GLY A 204 -8.76 -10.39 19.24
N LEU A 205 -9.20 -10.19 18.00
CA LEU A 205 -9.63 -8.87 17.54
C LEU A 205 -10.90 -8.50 18.29
N PRO A 206 -11.12 -7.24 18.65
CA PRO A 206 -12.24 -6.81 19.47
C PRO A 206 -13.55 -6.76 18.67
N LEU A 207 -14.04 -7.93 18.20
CA LEU A 207 -15.26 -8.03 17.40
C LEU A 207 -16.49 -7.55 18.18
N GLU A 208 -16.46 -7.64 19.50
CA GLU A 208 -17.51 -7.13 20.40
C GLU A 208 -17.72 -5.59 20.29
N LYS A 209 -16.77 -4.88 19.69
CA LYS A 209 -16.89 -3.44 19.42
C LYS A 209 -17.61 -3.14 18.12
N ILE A 210 -17.81 -4.15 17.27
CA ILE A 210 -18.52 -3.96 16.01
C ILE A 210 -20.02 -3.89 16.30
N GLN A 211 -20.62 -2.81 15.88
CA GLN A 211 -22.05 -2.57 15.97
C GLN A 211 -22.71 -2.96 14.64
N LEU A 212 -23.73 -3.79 14.72
CA LEU A 212 -24.52 -4.32 13.62
C LEU A 212 -26.01 -4.13 13.91
N PRO A 213 -26.88 -4.10 12.90
CA PRO A 213 -28.31 -4.13 13.11
C PRO A 213 -28.76 -5.41 13.85
N PRO A 214 -29.92 -5.41 14.54
CA PRO A 214 -30.42 -6.57 15.26
C PRO A 214 -30.50 -7.83 14.38
N GLY A 215 -30.09 -8.96 14.94
CA GLY A 215 -30.07 -10.26 14.25
C GLY A 215 -28.82 -10.53 13.40
N PHE A 216 -27.99 -9.51 13.14
CA PHE A 216 -26.72 -9.73 12.47
C PHE A 216 -25.61 -10.09 13.45
N LEU A 217 -24.71 -10.95 12.99
CA LEU A 217 -23.54 -11.45 13.74
C LEU A 217 -22.30 -11.29 12.86
N ILE A 218 -21.16 -10.98 13.48
CA ILE A 218 -19.86 -10.95 12.82
C ILE A 218 -18.92 -11.96 13.46
N ASP A 219 -18.20 -12.69 12.64
CA ASP A 219 -17.22 -13.70 13.07
C ASP A 219 -15.98 -13.65 12.17
N HIS A 220 -14.93 -14.34 12.54
CA HIS A 220 -13.76 -14.55 11.69
C HIS A 220 -14.05 -15.66 10.69
N TYR A 221 -13.93 -15.37 9.38
CA TYR A 221 -13.85 -16.38 8.32
C TYR A 221 -12.42 -16.90 8.17
N ALA A 222 -11.44 -15.97 8.07
CA ALA A 222 -10.02 -16.31 7.96
C ALA A 222 -9.15 -15.29 8.70
N SER A 223 -8.07 -15.76 9.33
CA SER A 223 -7.07 -14.92 10.02
C SER A 223 -5.68 -15.23 9.49
N GLY A 224 -4.75 -14.23 9.50
CA GLY A 224 -3.40 -14.39 8.95
C GLY A 224 -3.31 -14.11 7.45
N VAL A 225 -4.34 -13.51 6.84
CA VAL A 225 -4.37 -13.08 5.43
C VAL A 225 -3.81 -11.67 5.33
N LYS A 226 -2.51 -11.54 5.50
CA LYS A 226 -1.85 -10.24 5.58
C LYS A 226 -2.09 -9.39 4.34
N GLY A 227 -2.59 -8.17 4.53
CA GLY A 227 -2.89 -7.23 3.45
C GLY A 227 -4.06 -7.66 2.57
N ALA A 228 -5.06 -8.38 3.11
CA ALA A 228 -6.24 -8.87 2.39
C ALA A 228 -7.03 -7.73 1.74
N ARG A 229 -7.21 -7.82 0.42
CA ARG A 229 -7.94 -6.79 -0.34
C ARG A 229 -9.06 -7.40 -1.19
N SER A 230 -9.00 -7.31 -2.51
CA SER A 230 -10.09 -7.81 -3.36
C SER A 230 -10.33 -9.31 -3.18
N LEU A 231 -11.58 -9.67 -3.20
CA LEU A 231 -12.09 -11.02 -3.00
C LEU A 231 -12.71 -11.56 -4.30
N ALA A 232 -12.45 -12.82 -4.62
CA ALA A 232 -13.12 -13.51 -5.71
C ALA A 232 -13.43 -14.96 -5.32
N LEU A 233 -14.68 -15.38 -5.48
CA LEU A 233 -15.11 -16.74 -5.21
C LEU A 233 -14.73 -17.65 -6.39
N GLY A 234 -14.04 -18.73 -6.10
CA GLY A 234 -13.75 -19.84 -6.99
C GLY A 234 -14.73 -21.00 -6.81
N PRO A 235 -14.47 -22.15 -7.44
CA PRO A 235 -15.29 -23.34 -7.28
C PRO A 235 -15.13 -23.95 -5.89
N ALA A 236 -16.11 -24.73 -5.46
CA ALA A 236 -16.13 -25.45 -4.19
C ALA A 236 -15.82 -24.58 -2.95
N GLY A 237 -16.20 -23.29 -2.97
CA GLY A 237 -16.01 -22.38 -1.86
C GLY A 237 -14.60 -21.83 -1.69
N VAL A 238 -13.66 -22.13 -2.59
CA VAL A 238 -12.33 -21.51 -2.56
C VAL A 238 -12.44 -20.00 -2.73
N LEU A 239 -11.86 -19.24 -1.80
CA LEU A 239 -11.84 -17.79 -1.85
C LEU A 239 -10.44 -17.31 -2.26
N PHE A 240 -10.34 -16.66 -3.42
CA PHE A 240 -9.11 -15.99 -3.86
C PHE A 240 -9.04 -14.58 -3.30
N VAL A 241 -7.86 -14.19 -2.83
CA VAL A 241 -7.62 -12.89 -2.18
C VAL A 241 -6.40 -12.21 -2.77
N GLY A 242 -6.62 -11.03 -3.31
CA GLY A 242 -5.54 -10.14 -3.75
C GLY A 242 -4.95 -9.35 -2.58
N THR A 243 -3.74 -8.82 -2.79
CA THR A 243 -3.09 -7.93 -1.84
C THR A 243 -2.49 -6.72 -2.57
N ARG A 244 -2.10 -5.69 -1.83
CA ARG A 244 -1.42 -4.55 -2.44
C ARG A 244 0.10 -4.63 -2.21
N ASP A 245 0.53 -4.28 -1.03
CA ASP A 245 1.96 -4.13 -0.70
C ASP A 245 2.64 -5.45 -0.36
N GLU A 246 1.88 -6.47 0.05
CA GLU A 246 2.42 -7.82 0.30
C GLU A 246 2.90 -8.51 -0.98
N GLY A 247 2.37 -8.09 -2.16
CA GLY A 247 2.74 -8.67 -3.45
C GLY A 247 2.37 -10.13 -3.60
N LYS A 248 1.35 -10.59 -2.85
CA LYS A 248 0.90 -11.99 -2.81
C LYS A 248 -0.54 -12.12 -3.27
N VAL A 249 -0.88 -13.29 -3.74
CA VAL A 249 -2.26 -13.74 -3.95
C VAL A 249 -2.46 -15.02 -3.16
N TYR A 250 -3.57 -15.09 -2.42
CA TYR A 250 -3.92 -16.24 -1.60
C TYR A 250 -5.15 -16.97 -2.15
N ALA A 251 -5.21 -18.28 -1.88
CA ALA A 251 -6.43 -19.06 -1.90
C ALA A 251 -6.75 -19.50 -0.47
N ILE A 252 -7.97 -19.29 -0.06
CA ILE A 252 -8.47 -19.66 1.25
C ILE A 252 -9.48 -20.79 1.07
N VAL A 253 -9.31 -21.86 1.83
CA VAL A 253 -10.10 -23.09 1.69
C VAL A 253 -10.76 -23.42 3.02
N ASP A 254 -12.07 -23.61 2.99
CA ASP A 254 -12.88 -24.22 4.03
C ASP A 254 -13.13 -25.67 3.59
N LYS A 255 -12.44 -26.62 4.23
CA LYS A 255 -12.46 -28.05 3.84
C LYS A 255 -13.64 -28.82 4.42
N ASN A 256 -14.11 -28.37 5.58
CA ASN A 256 -15.13 -29.08 6.37
C ASN A 256 -16.51 -28.43 6.23
N GLY A 257 -16.63 -27.26 5.59
CA GLY A 257 -17.88 -26.55 5.36
C GLY A 257 -18.44 -25.84 6.59
N ASP A 258 -17.63 -25.61 7.63
CA ASP A 258 -18.08 -24.95 8.86
C ASP A 258 -18.12 -23.42 8.77
N GLN A 259 -17.84 -22.88 7.58
CA GLN A 259 -17.81 -21.45 7.26
C GLN A 259 -16.63 -20.72 7.92
N LYS A 260 -15.55 -21.43 8.18
CA LYS A 260 -14.25 -20.92 8.62
C LYS A 260 -13.14 -21.50 7.76
N ALA A 261 -12.11 -20.73 7.54
CA ALA A 261 -10.97 -21.17 6.75
C ALA A 261 -10.12 -22.20 7.54
N ASP A 262 -9.92 -23.37 6.96
CA ASP A 262 -8.97 -24.37 7.44
C ASP A 262 -7.57 -24.13 6.94
N GLU A 263 -7.43 -23.51 5.76
CA GLU A 263 -6.13 -23.36 5.11
C GLU A 263 -6.01 -22.07 4.28
N ILE A 264 -4.81 -21.47 4.32
CA ILE A 264 -4.44 -20.31 3.51
C ILE A 264 -3.23 -20.70 2.66
N ILE A 265 -3.44 -20.77 1.35
CA ILE A 265 -2.44 -21.18 0.37
C ILE A 265 -1.95 -19.96 -0.37
N THR A 266 -0.63 -19.80 -0.51
CA THR A 266 -0.05 -18.73 -1.35
C THR A 266 -0.01 -19.19 -2.80
N ILE A 267 -0.82 -18.61 -3.66
CA ILE A 267 -0.87 -18.90 -5.11
C ILE A 267 0.28 -18.24 -5.86
N ALA A 268 0.61 -17.00 -5.50
CA ALA A 268 1.70 -16.27 -6.14
C ALA A 268 2.31 -15.26 -5.18
N MET A 269 3.60 -14.91 -5.40
CA MET A 269 4.34 -13.92 -4.63
C MET A 269 5.27 -13.10 -5.52
N GLY A 270 5.73 -11.96 -5.03
CA GLY A 270 6.64 -11.06 -5.76
C GLY A 270 5.95 -10.30 -6.89
N LEU A 271 4.61 -10.20 -6.85
CA LEU A 271 3.81 -9.45 -7.82
C LEU A 271 3.77 -7.96 -7.47
N ASN A 272 3.55 -7.11 -8.48
CA ASN A 272 3.48 -5.66 -8.30
C ASN A 272 2.05 -5.21 -7.97
N MET A 273 1.73 -5.11 -6.67
CA MET A 273 0.41 -4.69 -6.16
C MET A 273 -0.75 -5.52 -6.76
N PRO A 274 -0.77 -6.85 -6.58
CA PRO A 274 -1.78 -7.72 -7.17
C PRO A 274 -3.12 -7.62 -6.44
N ASN A 275 -3.73 -6.42 -6.45
CA ASN A 275 -4.95 -6.14 -5.69
C ASN A 275 -6.16 -6.87 -6.27
N GLY A 276 -6.38 -6.77 -7.58
CA GLY A 276 -7.57 -7.31 -8.21
C GLY A 276 -7.43 -8.78 -8.53
N VAL A 277 -8.42 -9.55 -8.14
CA VAL A 277 -8.56 -10.98 -8.47
C VAL A 277 -9.95 -11.24 -9.06
N ALA A 278 -10.04 -12.09 -10.08
CA ALA A 278 -11.30 -12.54 -10.66
C ALA A 278 -11.18 -13.99 -11.13
N TYR A 279 -12.18 -14.80 -10.85
CA TYR A 279 -12.22 -16.20 -11.29
C TYR A 279 -13.24 -16.39 -12.39
N ARG A 280 -12.86 -17.11 -13.46
CA ARG A 280 -13.74 -17.46 -14.55
C ARG A 280 -13.23 -18.68 -15.33
N ASP A 281 -14.13 -19.59 -15.66
CA ASP A 281 -13.89 -20.73 -16.56
C ASP A 281 -12.63 -21.55 -16.17
N GLY A 282 -12.44 -21.82 -14.86
CA GLY A 282 -11.31 -22.59 -14.33
C GLY A 282 -10.03 -21.76 -14.12
N ALA A 283 -9.99 -20.50 -14.52
CA ALA A 283 -8.81 -19.65 -14.44
C ALA A 283 -8.96 -18.51 -13.45
N LEU A 284 -7.88 -18.22 -12.71
CA LEU A 284 -7.75 -17.03 -11.86
C LEU A 284 -7.03 -15.93 -12.63
N TYR A 285 -7.68 -14.79 -12.77
CA TYR A 285 -7.10 -13.55 -13.29
C TYR A 285 -6.60 -12.70 -12.13
N VAL A 286 -5.40 -12.12 -12.29
CA VAL A 286 -4.76 -11.27 -11.29
C VAL A 286 -4.29 -9.98 -11.95
N ALA A 287 -4.73 -8.84 -11.41
CA ALA A 287 -4.32 -7.53 -11.90
C ALA A 287 -3.15 -6.99 -11.09
N GLU A 288 -2.01 -6.82 -11.75
CA GLU A 288 -0.90 -5.99 -11.29
C GLU A 288 -1.07 -4.53 -11.77
N VAL A 289 -0.16 -3.66 -11.40
CA VAL A 289 -0.22 -2.25 -11.81
C VAL A 289 -0.29 -2.09 -13.34
N SER A 290 0.54 -2.82 -14.10
CA SER A 290 0.67 -2.60 -15.55
C SER A 290 0.27 -3.79 -16.41
N ARG A 291 -0.14 -4.91 -15.79
CA ARG A 291 -0.45 -6.14 -16.54
C ARG A 291 -1.53 -6.98 -15.86
N ILE A 292 -2.20 -7.78 -16.66
CA ILE A 292 -3.13 -8.80 -16.19
C ILE A 292 -2.49 -10.17 -16.41
N LEU A 293 -2.46 -10.97 -15.35
CA LEU A 293 -2.00 -12.35 -15.35
C LEU A 293 -3.19 -13.30 -15.31
N ARG A 294 -3.01 -14.53 -15.84
CA ARG A 294 -3.99 -15.61 -15.76
C ARG A 294 -3.31 -16.92 -15.34
N PHE A 295 -3.86 -17.57 -14.33
CA PHE A 295 -3.45 -18.89 -13.84
C PHE A 295 -4.52 -19.91 -14.28
N ASP A 296 -4.21 -20.71 -15.30
CA ASP A 296 -5.15 -21.66 -15.89
C ASP A 296 -5.30 -22.90 -15.00
N ASN A 297 -6.53 -23.46 -14.91
CA ASN A 297 -6.88 -24.65 -14.12
C ASN A 297 -6.43 -24.53 -12.65
N ILE A 298 -6.58 -23.34 -12.07
CA ILE A 298 -6.03 -23.03 -10.74
C ILE A 298 -6.71 -23.85 -9.63
N ALA A 299 -8.00 -24.13 -9.76
CA ALA A 299 -8.76 -24.84 -8.73
C ALA A 299 -8.19 -26.23 -8.40
N ASP A 300 -7.71 -26.93 -9.43
CA ASP A 300 -7.11 -28.27 -9.29
C ASP A 300 -5.62 -28.23 -8.91
N ARG A 301 -5.03 -27.03 -8.85
CA ARG A 301 -3.60 -26.81 -8.73
C ARG A 301 -3.22 -25.81 -7.64
N LEU A 302 -4.02 -25.67 -6.59
CA LEU A 302 -3.78 -24.70 -5.51
C LEU A 302 -2.40 -24.89 -4.85
N TYR A 303 -1.98 -26.14 -4.66
CA TYR A 303 -0.69 -26.47 -4.02
C TYR A 303 0.52 -26.45 -4.98
N ASN A 304 0.26 -26.44 -6.27
CA ASN A 304 1.29 -26.35 -7.30
C ASN A 304 0.78 -25.43 -8.44
N PRO A 305 0.67 -24.13 -8.18
CA PRO A 305 0.09 -23.19 -9.13
C PRO A 305 0.87 -23.17 -10.45
N PRO A 306 0.19 -23.08 -11.59
CA PRO A 306 0.86 -23.01 -12.89
C PRO A 306 1.60 -21.67 -13.03
N LYS A 307 2.58 -21.61 -13.93
CA LYS A 307 3.16 -20.33 -14.35
C LYS A 307 2.06 -19.47 -14.98
N PRO A 308 1.91 -18.20 -14.59
CA PRO A 308 0.87 -17.36 -15.13
C PRO A 308 1.12 -16.99 -16.59
N VAL A 309 0.07 -16.95 -17.37
CA VAL A 309 0.04 -16.38 -18.71
C VAL A 309 -0.17 -14.87 -18.59
N ILE A 310 0.59 -14.07 -19.32
CA ILE A 310 0.34 -12.63 -19.41
C ILE A 310 -0.77 -12.39 -20.43
N VAL A 311 -1.93 -11.97 -19.96
CA VAL A 311 -3.11 -11.67 -20.80
C VAL A 311 -2.98 -10.30 -21.45
N SER A 312 -2.51 -9.30 -20.71
CA SER A 312 -2.33 -7.93 -21.21
C SER A 312 -1.18 -7.22 -20.50
N LYS A 313 -0.46 -6.35 -21.23
CA LYS A 313 0.55 -5.40 -20.74
C LYS A 313 0.18 -3.96 -21.09
N ALA A 314 -1.06 -3.71 -21.45
CA ALA A 314 -1.51 -2.44 -22.03
C ALA A 314 -1.84 -1.34 -21.00
N PHE A 315 -1.62 -1.59 -19.72
CA PHE A 315 -1.92 -0.64 -18.66
C PHE A 315 -0.69 0.21 -18.27
N PRO A 316 -0.89 1.47 -17.83
CA PRO A 316 0.17 2.31 -17.32
C PRO A 316 0.90 1.70 -16.12
N SER A 317 2.14 2.13 -15.89
CA SER A 317 3.04 1.56 -14.87
C SER A 317 3.15 2.38 -13.57
N GLU A 318 2.51 3.53 -13.50
CA GLU A 318 2.51 4.38 -12.33
C GLU A 318 1.82 3.70 -11.16
N ARG A 319 2.49 3.73 -9.99
CA ARG A 319 2.01 3.05 -8.78
C ARG A 319 0.93 3.83 -8.05
N HIS A 320 0.93 5.17 -8.15
CA HIS A 320 -0.11 6.02 -7.54
C HIS A 320 -1.46 5.72 -8.18
N HIS A 321 -2.45 5.28 -7.40
CA HIS A 321 -3.73 4.72 -7.87
C HIS A 321 -3.56 3.59 -8.91
N GLY A 322 -2.40 2.92 -8.90
CA GLY A 322 -2.05 1.89 -9.88
C GLY A 322 -2.65 0.51 -9.59
N TRP A 323 -3.02 0.22 -8.33
CA TRP A 323 -3.68 -1.03 -7.96
C TRP A 323 -5.10 -1.08 -8.55
N LYS A 324 -5.50 -2.22 -9.04
CA LYS A 324 -6.73 -2.40 -9.80
C LYS A 324 -7.68 -3.36 -9.08
N TYR A 325 -8.94 -3.06 -9.09
CA TYR A 325 -9.99 -4.05 -8.90
C TYR A 325 -10.35 -4.63 -10.26
N ILE A 326 -10.67 -5.92 -10.37
CA ILE A 326 -11.12 -6.52 -11.63
C ILE A 326 -12.30 -7.45 -11.40
N ALA A 327 -13.22 -7.47 -12.35
CA ALA A 327 -14.31 -8.44 -12.38
C ALA A 327 -14.83 -8.61 -13.81
N PHE A 328 -15.44 -9.75 -14.08
CA PHE A 328 -16.11 -10.03 -15.36
C PHE A 328 -17.54 -9.50 -15.34
N GLY A 329 -17.86 -8.69 -16.34
CA GLY A 329 -19.21 -8.16 -16.55
C GLY A 329 -20.19 -9.20 -17.10
N PRO A 330 -21.50 -8.88 -17.08
CA PRO A 330 -22.54 -9.71 -17.66
C PRO A 330 -22.39 -9.87 -19.17
N ASP A 331 -21.63 -8.97 -19.83
CA ASP A 331 -21.23 -9.03 -21.24
C ASP A 331 -20.06 -9.99 -21.50
N GLY A 332 -19.53 -10.60 -20.45
CA GLY A 332 -18.38 -11.51 -20.51
C GLY A 332 -17.03 -10.83 -20.65
N LEU A 333 -16.94 -9.49 -20.62
CA LEU A 333 -15.69 -8.75 -20.67
C LEU A 333 -15.09 -8.57 -19.28
N LEU A 334 -13.77 -8.48 -19.21
CA LEU A 334 -13.04 -8.14 -17.97
C LEU A 334 -12.95 -6.63 -17.85
N TYR A 335 -13.52 -6.07 -16.78
CA TYR A 335 -13.46 -4.65 -16.47
C TYR A 335 -12.26 -4.34 -15.56
N VAL A 336 -11.55 -3.25 -15.87
CA VAL A 336 -10.28 -2.88 -15.25
C VAL A 336 -10.23 -1.36 -15.07
N PRO A 337 -10.36 -0.82 -13.87
CA PRO A 337 -10.18 0.60 -13.63
C PRO A 337 -8.70 0.98 -13.70
N VAL A 338 -8.43 2.17 -14.21
CA VAL A 338 -7.10 2.78 -14.29
C VAL A 338 -7.17 4.15 -13.63
N GLY A 339 -6.72 4.23 -12.40
CA GLY A 339 -6.77 5.45 -11.60
C GLY A 339 -5.86 6.54 -12.14
N ALA A 340 -6.14 7.79 -11.78
CA ALA A 340 -5.29 8.93 -12.09
C ALA A 340 -3.93 8.78 -11.39
N PRO A 341 -2.78 9.04 -12.05
CA PRO A 341 -1.45 8.87 -11.47
C PRO A 341 -1.03 10.04 -10.56
N CYS A 342 -1.98 10.72 -9.96
CA CYS A 342 -1.81 11.97 -9.22
C CYS A 342 -3.01 12.22 -8.32
N ASN A 343 -2.90 13.18 -7.39
CA ASN A 343 -4.06 13.66 -6.63
C ASN A 343 -5.10 14.29 -7.57
N VAL A 344 -4.68 15.25 -8.39
CA VAL A 344 -5.48 15.84 -9.47
C VAL A 344 -4.58 16.20 -10.64
N CYS A 345 -4.92 15.76 -11.84
CA CYS A 345 -4.21 16.09 -13.08
C CYS A 345 -5.07 15.74 -14.30
N ASP A 346 -4.87 16.51 -15.35
CA ASP A 346 -5.41 16.21 -16.67
C ASP A 346 -4.32 15.52 -17.52
N LYS A 347 -4.47 14.23 -17.77
CA LYS A 347 -3.52 13.44 -18.55
C LYS A 347 -4.00 13.27 -19.98
N LYS A 348 -3.08 13.51 -20.95
CA LYS A 348 -3.37 13.29 -22.37
C LYS A 348 -3.62 11.81 -22.72
N ASP A 349 -3.05 10.88 -21.96
CA ASP A 349 -3.31 9.46 -22.11
C ASP A 349 -4.66 9.12 -21.49
N GLY A 350 -5.67 8.95 -22.31
CA GLY A 350 -7.05 8.70 -21.91
C GLY A 350 -7.28 7.37 -21.18
N ARG A 351 -6.25 6.52 -21.05
CA ARG A 351 -6.35 5.30 -20.23
C ARG A 351 -6.43 5.63 -18.74
N TYR A 352 -5.83 6.76 -18.29
CA TYR A 352 -5.95 7.21 -16.92
C TYR A 352 -7.34 7.77 -16.61
N ALA A 353 -7.70 7.75 -15.35
CA ALA A 353 -8.97 8.24 -14.86
C ALA A 353 -10.17 7.62 -15.60
N SER A 354 -10.12 6.29 -15.79
CA SER A 354 -11.12 5.56 -16.58
C SER A 354 -11.41 4.17 -16.02
N ILE A 355 -12.54 3.61 -16.41
CA ILE A 355 -12.83 2.18 -16.34
C ILE A 355 -12.71 1.62 -17.75
N MET A 356 -11.76 0.71 -17.93
CA MET A 356 -11.54 0.01 -19.19
C MET A 356 -12.17 -1.39 -19.16
N ARG A 357 -12.42 -1.99 -20.33
CA ARG A 357 -12.82 -3.40 -20.43
C ARG A 357 -12.15 -4.07 -21.63
N MET A 358 -11.99 -5.40 -21.57
CA MET A 358 -11.40 -6.21 -22.63
C MET A 358 -11.95 -7.63 -22.63
N LYS A 359 -11.71 -8.36 -23.70
CA LYS A 359 -12.02 -9.80 -23.76
C LYS A 359 -11.14 -10.59 -22.77
N PRO A 360 -11.55 -11.81 -22.34
CA PRO A 360 -10.75 -12.65 -21.45
C PRO A 360 -9.35 -12.99 -21.99
N ASP A 361 -9.16 -12.94 -23.31
CA ASP A 361 -7.86 -13.14 -23.97
C ASP A 361 -6.99 -11.86 -24.06
N GLY A 362 -7.45 -10.74 -23.51
CA GLY A 362 -6.75 -9.44 -23.51
C GLY A 362 -6.98 -8.59 -24.75
N LYS A 363 -7.72 -9.08 -25.75
CA LYS A 363 -8.03 -8.33 -26.98
C LYS A 363 -9.19 -7.37 -26.78
N GLY A 364 -9.29 -6.38 -27.68
CA GLY A 364 -10.41 -5.45 -27.71
C GLY A 364 -10.47 -4.53 -26.49
N LEU A 365 -9.30 -4.14 -25.97
CA LEU A 365 -9.23 -3.17 -24.86
C LEU A 365 -9.81 -1.83 -25.27
N GLU A 366 -10.81 -1.36 -24.53
CA GLU A 366 -11.48 -0.10 -24.77
C GLU A 366 -11.85 0.61 -23.47
N ILE A 367 -12.08 1.92 -23.54
CA ILE A 367 -12.59 2.71 -22.43
C ILE A 367 -14.11 2.54 -22.36
N PHE A 368 -14.62 2.15 -21.19
CA PHE A 368 -16.06 2.08 -20.92
C PHE A 368 -16.58 3.38 -20.30
N ALA A 369 -15.89 3.92 -19.30
CA ALA A 369 -16.23 5.16 -18.61
C ALA A 369 -14.98 6.00 -18.38
N SER A 370 -15.10 7.32 -18.34
CA SER A 370 -14.01 8.28 -18.14
C SER A 370 -14.34 9.31 -17.06
N GLY A 371 -13.34 10.10 -16.65
CA GLY A 371 -13.53 11.07 -15.58
C GLY A 371 -13.71 10.44 -14.19
N VAL A 372 -13.05 9.32 -13.95
CA VAL A 372 -13.11 8.49 -12.74
C VAL A 372 -11.74 8.50 -12.07
N ARG A 373 -11.60 9.13 -10.89
CA ARG A 373 -10.29 9.37 -10.26
C ARG A 373 -9.60 8.10 -9.78
N ASN A 374 -10.25 7.32 -8.94
CA ASN A 374 -9.67 6.12 -8.32
C ASN A 374 -10.75 5.14 -7.86
N THR A 375 -11.27 4.36 -8.78
CA THR A 375 -12.21 3.28 -8.50
C THR A 375 -11.49 2.02 -8.03
N VAL A 376 -11.91 1.48 -6.88
CA VAL A 376 -11.38 0.23 -6.30
C VAL A 376 -12.51 -0.77 -6.00
N GLY A 377 -13.70 -0.53 -6.48
CA GLY A 377 -14.83 -1.43 -6.34
C GLY A 377 -15.94 -1.11 -7.31
N PHE A 378 -16.51 -2.14 -7.88
CA PHE A 378 -17.68 -2.03 -8.76
C PHE A 378 -18.45 -3.36 -8.81
N ASP A 379 -19.70 -3.27 -9.20
CA ASP A 379 -20.56 -4.42 -9.42
C ASP A 379 -21.68 -4.06 -10.40
N TRP A 380 -22.44 -5.03 -10.86
CA TRP A 380 -23.57 -4.84 -11.77
C TRP A 380 -24.88 -5.08 -11.06
N HIS A 381 -25.82 -4.18 -11.31
CA HIS A 381 -27.17 -4.36 -10.79
C HIS A 381 -27.74 -5.73 -11.23
N PRO A 382 -28.25 -6.57 -10.30
CA PRO A 382 -28.58 -7.96 -10.61
C PRO A 382 -29.67 -8.15 -11.66
N GLU A 383 -30.53 -7.16 -11.88
CA GLU A 383 -31.61 -7.20 -12.88
C GLU A 383 -31.26 -6.43 -14.14
N THR A 384 -30.90 -5.13 -14.03
CA THR A 384 -30.64 -4.28 -15.20
C THR A 384 -29.30 -4.54 -15.85
N LYS A 385 -28.35 -5.21 -15.14
CA LYS A 385 -26.99 -5.49 -15.59
C LYS A 385 -26.13 -4.23 -15.83
N GLU A 386 -26.57 -3.10 -15.34
CA GLU A 386 -25.87 -1.83 -15.42
C GLU A 386 -24.76 -1.72 -14.37
N LEU A 387 -23.66 -1.10 -14.74
CA LEU A 387 -22.47 -0.96 -13.89
C LEU A 387 -22.69 0.10 -12.81
N TRP A 388 -22.34 -0.23 -11.58
CA TRP A 388 -22.23 0.69 -10.45
C TRP A 388 -20.82 0.61 -9.87
N PHE A 389 -20.23 1.74 -9.46
CA PHE A 389 -18.88 1.77 -8.95
C PHE A 389 -18.66 2.88 -7.93
N THR A 390 -17.73 2.65 -7.00
CA THR A 390 -17.24 3.67 -6.06
C THR A 390 -16.10 4.45 -6.67
N ASP A 391 -15.98 5.74 -6.36
CA ASP A 391 -14.83 6.57 -6.72
C ASP A 391 -14.37 7.42 -5.53
N ASN A 392 -13.04 7.49 -5.34
CA ASN A 392 -12.46 8.27 -4.25
C ASN A 392 -12.19 9.71 -4.71
N GLY A 393 -12.74 10.67 -4.01
CA GLY A 393 -12.55 12.11 -4.23
C GLY A 393 -11.09 12.55 -4.08
N ARG A 394 -10.76 13.73 -4.64
CA ARG A 394 -9.41 14.30 -4.50
C ARG A 394 -9.11 14.72 -3.07
N ASP A 395 -7.82 14.72 -2.70
CA ASP A 395 -7.35 15.20 -1.42
C ASP A 395 -7.12 16.72 -1.41
N TRP A 396 -7.01 17.29 -0.21
CA TRP A 396 -6.56 18.68 0.04
C TRP A 396 -7.55 19.78 -0.40
N MET A 397 -8.84 19.53 -0.22
CA MET A 397 -9.91 20.55 -0.31
C MET A 397 -10.58 20.83 1.04
N GLY A 398 -9.98 20.38 2.15
CA GLY A 398 -10.53 20.46 3.50
C GLY A 398 -11.15 19.14 3.94
N ASP A 399 -11.61 19.08 5.19
CA ASP A 399 -12.17 17.87 5.80
C ASP A 399 -13.48 17.42 5.15
N ASP A 400 -14.30 18.39 4.72
CA ASP A 400 -15.68 18.13 4.29
C ASP A 400 -15.87 18.18 2.76
N ARG A 401 -14.77 18.27 2.00
CA ARG A 401 -14.81 18.36 0.52
C ARG A 401 -13.62 17.67 -0.14
N PRO A 402 -13.83 17.09 -1.34
CA PRO A 402 -15.12 16.69 -1.91
C PRO A 402 -15.64 15.41 -1.24
N PRO A 403 -16.89 15.00 -1.48
CA PRO A 403 -17.37 13.67 -1.11
C PRO A 403 -16.64 12.61 -1.93
N ASP A 404 -16.56 11.40 -1.41
CA ASP A 404 -16.39 10.20 -2.24
C ASP A 404 -17.74 9.90 -2.93
N GLU A 405 -17.74 9.10 -3.96
CA GLU A 405 -18.87 9.01 -4.88
C GLU A 405 -19.26 7.55 -5.16
N LEU A 406 -20.57 7.30 -5.24
CA LEU A 406 -21.13 6.12 -5.85
C LEU A 406 -21.74 6.51 -7.20
N HIS A 407 -21.26 5.91 -8.26
CA HIS A 407 -21.70 6.18 -9.63
C HIS A 407 -22.54 5.07 -10.20
N HIS A 408 -23.41 5.44 -11.16
CA HIS A 408 -24.19 4.56 -12.00
C HIS A 408 -23.86 4.80 -13.47
N ALA A 409 -23.40 3.78 -14.16
CA ALA A 409 -22.98 3.84 -15.57
C ALA A 409 -23.78 2.85 -16.41
N PRO A 410 -25.02 3.18 -16.82
CA PRO A 410 -25.88 2.31 -17.60
C PRO A 410 -25.35 2.04 -19.02
N GLN A 411 -24.48 2.90 -19.54
CA GLN A 411 -23.95 2.77 -20.90
C GLN A 411 -22.49 3.21 -21.02
N LYS A 412 -21.85 2.75 -22.08
CA LYS A 412 -20.49 3.14 -22.43
C LYS A 412 -20.42 4.62 -22.86
N GLY A 413 -19.28 5.28 -22.59
CA GLY A 413 -18.98 6.62 -23.07
C GLY A 413 -19.34 7.74 -22.08
N MET A 414 -19.84 7.41 -20.89
CA MET A 414 -20.15 8.39 -19.85
C MET A 414 -18.88 8.97 -19.24
N HIS A 415 -18.96 10.26 -18.84
CA HIS A 415 -17.87 10.99 -18.18
C HIS A 415 -18.33 11.52 -16.82
N PHE A 416 -17.59 11.18 -15.74
CA PHE A 416 -17.99 11.40 -14.36
C PHE A 416 -17.32 12.60 -13.66
N GLY A 417 -16.68 13.49 -14.42
CA GLY A 417 -16.29 14.84 -14.00
C GLY A 417 -14.80 15.02 -13.71
N PHE A 418 -14.08 14.04 -13.16
CA PHE A 418 -12.65 14.21 -12.84
C PHE A 418 -11.81 14.47 -14.12
N PRO A 419 -10.83 15.42 -14.11
CA PRO A 419 -10.37 16.23 -12.98
C PRO A 419 -11.09 17.58 -12.80
N TYR A 420 -12.15 17.85 -13.51
CA TYR A 420 -12.78 19.16 -13.62
C TYR A 420 -13.83 19.43 -12.56
N CYS A 421 -14.61 18.42 -12.19
CA CYS A 421 -15.72 18.50 -11.25
C CYS A 421 -15.74 17.32 -10.30
N HIS A 422 -16.17 17.54 -9.06
CA HIS A 422 -16.32 16.57 -7.99
C HIS A 422 -17.73 16.63 -7.42
N GLY A 423 -18.26 15.52 -6.94
CA GLY A 423 -19.60 15.45 -6.34
C GLY A 423 -20.73 15.89 -7.28
N GLY A 424 -20.45 16.05 -8.58
CA GLY A 424 -21.39 16.51 -9.59
C GLY A 424 -21.63 18.03 -9.63
N ASP A 425 -21.17 18.79 -8.62
CA ASP A 425 -21.47 20.23 -8.47
C ASP A 425 -20.31 21.09 -7.92
N ILE A 426 -19.14 20.48 -7.64
CA ILE A 426 -17.99 21.18 -7.07
C ILE A 426 -16.92 21.32 -8.16
N PRO A 427 -16.71 22.52 -8.76
CA PRO A 427 -15.62 22.73 -9.70
C PRO A 427 -14.25 22.56 -9.02
N ASP A 428 -13.34 21.88 -9.69
CA ASP A 428 -11.95 21.74 -9.21
C ASP A 428 -11.24 23.11 -9.19
N PRO A 429 -10.57 23.50 -8.10
CA PRO A 429 -9.86 24.79 -8.02
C PRO A 429 -8.81 25.01 -9.09
N SER A 430 -8.18 23.96 -9.59
CA SER A 430 -7.09 24.03 -10.57
C SER A 430 -7.55 23.80 -12.01
N TYR A 431 -8.54 22.90 -12.20
CA TYR A 431 -8.96 22.45 -13.54
C TYR A 431 -10.42 22.82 -13.87
N GLY A 432 -11.24 23.17 -12.88
CA GLY A 432 -12.68 23.41 -13.04
C GLY A 432 -13.05 24.85 -13.40
N LYS A 433 -12.11 25.82 -13.43
CA LYS A 433 -12.40 27.27 -13.54
C LYS A 433 -13.30 27.66 -14.71
N TYR A 434 -13.23 26.94 -15.83
CA TYR A 434 -14.00 27.22 -17.03
C TYR A 434 -14.82 26.00 -17.49
N LYS A 435 -15.15 25.13 -16.56
CA LYS A 435 -15.91 23.90 -16.81
C LYS A 435 -17.26 23.98 -16.09
N ASP A 436 -18.30 23.67 -16.81
CA ASP A 436 -19.64 23.52 -16.24
C ASP A 436 -19.82 22.08 -15.79
N CYS A 437 -20.06 21.87 -14.50
CA CYS A 437 -20.27 20.55 -13.92
C CYS A 437 -21.50 19.84 -14.47
N SER A 438 -22.49 20.58 -14.98
CA SER A 438 -23.69 20.00 -15.62
C SER A 438 -23.39 19.20 -16.90
N GLN A 439 -22.18 19.38 -17.48
CA GLN A 439 -21.72 18.61 -18.66
C GLN A 439 -21.30 17.18 -18.33
N TYR A 440 -21.17 16.85 -17.05
CA TYR A 440 -20.71 15.56 -16.57
C TYR A 440 -21.82 14.80 -15.85
N THR A 441 -21.71 13.48 -15.83
CA THR A 441 -22.65 12.63 -15.11
C THR A 441 -22.42 12.82 -13.59
N PRO A 442 -23.42 13.28 -12.84
CA PRO A 442 -23.30 13.40 -11.40
C PRO A 442 -23.27 12.01 -10.74
N PRO A 443 -22.76 11.90 -9.49
CA PRO A 443 -22.86 10.66 -8.74
C PRO A 443 -24.32 10.28 -8.46
N ALA A 444 -24.60 8.98 -8.46
CA ALA A 444 -25.89 8.47 -8.03
C ALA A 444 -26.12 8.70 -6.53
N MET A 445 -25.03 8.70 -5.74
CA MET A 445 -25.02 9.05 -4.32
C MET A 445 -23.70 9.71 -3.94
N LYS A 446 -23.75 10.85 -3.27
CA LYS A 446 -22.59 11.42 -2.56
C LYS A 446 -22.38 10.64 -1.28
N LEU A 447 -21.20 10.08 -1.11
CA LEU A 447 -20.77 9.39 0.10
C LEU A 447 -20.10 10.37 1.07
N GLY A 448 -19.66 9.92 2.23
CA GLY A 448 -18.91 10.77 3.15
C GLY A 448 -17.59 11.27 2.51
N PRO A 449 -17.14 12.51 2.84
CA PRO A 449 -15.89 13.05 2.31
C PRO A 449 -14.70 12.27 2.87
N HIS A 450 -13.83 11.80 1.97
CA HIS A 450 -12.59 11.07 2.31
C HIS A 450 -12.80 9.75 3.06
N VAL A 451 -13.96 9.11 2.96
CA VAL A 451 -14.21 7.81 3.62
C VAL A 451 -13.40 6.68 2.98
N ALA A 452 -12.81 6.91 1.82
CA ALA A 452 -12.11 5.94 0.99
C ALA A 452 -13.05 4.75 0.67
N ALA A 453 -14.14 5.04 -0.03
CA ALA A 453 -15.08 4.02 -0.51
C ALA A 453 -14.37 3.10 -1.51
N LEU A 454 -14.20 1.82 -1.16
CA LEU A 454 -13.47 0.83 -1.96
C LEU A 454 -14.43 -0.23 -2.52
N GLY A 455 -14.33 -1.48 -2.06
CA GLY A 455 -15.15 -2.57 -2.56
C GLY A 455 -16.64 -2.36 -2.34
N MET A 456 -17.44 -2.75 -3.31
CA MET A 456 -18.90 -2.70 -3.23
C MET A 456 -19.53 -3.93 -3.86
N LYS A 457 -20.68 -4.35 -3.34
CA LYS A 457 -21.48 -5.45 -3.91
C LYS A 457 -22.96 -5.20 -3.76
N PHE A 458 -23.71 -5.57 -4.79
CA PHE A 458 -25.14 -5.81 -4.65
C PHE A 458 -25.38 -7.06 -3.81
N TYR A 459 -26.21 -6.97 -2.81
CA TYR A 459 -26.57 -8.13 -2.03
C TYR A 459 -27.57 -9.02 -2.80
N THR A 460 -27.09 -10.16 -3.28
CA THR A 460 -27.86 -11.14 -4.03
C THR A 460 -28.22 -12.39 -3.22
N GLY A 461 -27.77 -12.46 -1.96
CA GLY A 461 -28.02 -13.57 -1.07
C GLY A 461 -29.46 -13.65 -0.56
N SER A 462 -29.79 -14.77 0.08
CA SER A 462 -31.09 -15.01 0.71
C SER A 462 -31.05 -15.05 2.23
N MET A 463 -29.86 -14.99 2.85
CA MET A 463 -29.70 -15.07 4.29
C MET A 463 -30.20 -13.82 5.01
N PHE A 464 -29.90 -12.63 4.48
CA PHE A 464 -30.34 -11.36 5.08
C PHE A 464 -31.82 -11.11 4.82
N PRO A 465 -32.50 -10.32 5.67
CA PRO A 465 -33.87 -9.91 5.45
C PRO A 465 -34.14 -9.34 4.05
N ALA A 466 -35.39 -9.44 3.58
CA ALA A 466 -35.75 -9.12 2.20
C ALA A 466 -35.42 -7.68 1.80
N GLU A 467 -35.45 -6.74 2.73
CA GLU A 467 -35.14 -5.33 2.52
C GLU A 467 -33.67 -5.04 2.19
N TYR A 468 -32.78 -6.01 2.40
CA TYR A 468 -31.35 -5.90 2.01
C TYR A 468 -31.10 -6.43 0.59
N ARG A 469 -32.01 -7.17 0.00
CA ARG A 469 -31.82 -7.74 -1.32
C ARG A 469 -31.73 -6.64 -2.38
N LYS A 470 -30.76 -6.79 -3.28
CA LYS A 470 -30.45 -5.83 -4.35
C LYS A 470 -29.99 -4.45 -3.85
N GLN A 471 -29.72 -4.29 -2.56
CA GLN A 471 -29.11 -3.10 -2.01
C GLN A 471 -27.58 -3.20 -2.13
N ILE A 472 -26.89 -2.05 -2.03
CA ILE A 472 -25.44 -1.97 -2.22
C ILE A 472 -24.74 -1.88 -0.86
N PHE A 473 -23.87 -2.83 -0.57
CA PHE A 473 -22.93 -2.75 0.55
C PHE A 473 -21.60 -2.18 0.05
N ILE A 474 -21.02 -1.24 0.80
CA ILE A 474 -19.76 -0.57 0.46
C ILE A 474 -18.81 -0.67 1.66
N ALA A 475 -17.56 -1.09 1.40
CA ALA A 475 -16.48 -1.03 2.37
C ALA A 475 -15.82 0.37 2.33
N GLU A 476 -15.91 1.09 3.43
CA GLU A 476 -15.23 2.37 3.63
C GLU A 476 -13.94 2.14 4.40
N HIS A 477 -12.82 2.24 3.71
CA HIS A 477 -11.48 1.94 4.23
C HIS A 477 -11.00 2.95 5.29
N GLY A 478 -11.56 4.13 5.29
CA GLY A 478 -11.33 5.19 6.26
C GLY A 478 -10.32 6.23 5.82
N SER A 479 -10.55 7.44 6.30
CA SER A 479 -9.83 8.65 5.95
C SER A 479 -8.38 8.63 6.47
N TRP A 480 -7.48 9.26 5.74
CA TRP A 480 -6.09 9.48 6.13
C TRP A 480 -5.72 10.98 6.22
N ASN A 481 -6.50 11.84 5.57
CA ASN A 481 -6.24 13.28 5.37
C ASN A 481 -7.30 14.18 6.04
N ARG A 482 -7.98 13.69 7.08
CA ARG A 482 -8.93 14.48 7.88
C ARG A 482 -8.39 14.77 9.28
N SER A 483 -8.78 15.89 9.86
CA SER A 483 -8.48 16.22 11.26
C SER A 483 -9.19 15.27 12.24
N VAL A 484 -10.44 14.87 11.93
CA VAL A 484 -11.16 13.81 12.63
C VAL A 484 -11.41 12.66 11.66
N PRO A 485 -10.87 11.46 11.93
CA PRO A 485 -11.04 10.28 11.07
C PRO A 485 -12.51 9.88 10.91
N ILE A 486 -12.91 9.48 9.71
CA ILE A 486 -14.22 8.89 9.39
C ILE A 486 -14.07 7.69 8.44
N GLY A 487 -15.16 6.97 8.20
CA GLY A 487 -15.15 5.71 7.47
C GLY A 487 -14.79 4.56 8.41
N TYR A 488 -13.94 3.62 7.98
CA TYR A 488 -13.59 2.40 8.74
C TYR A 488 -14.84 1.60 9.12
N ARG A 489 -15.72 1.39 8.13
CA ARG A 489 -17.05 0.79 8.36
C ARG A 489 -17.58 0.15 7.08
N ILE A 490 -18.69 -0.54 7.19
CA ILE A 490 -19.50 -0.97 6.05
C ILE A 490 -20.73 -0.09 6.01
N THR A 491 -21.03 0.46 4.85
CA THR A 491 -22.23 1.25 4.61
C THR A 491 -23.18 0.55 3.66
N LEU A 492 -24.43 0.96 3.70
CA LEU A 492 -25.52 0.45 2.88
C LEU A 492 -26.14 1.61 2.10
N VAL A 493 -26.18 1.48 0.78
CA VAL A 493 -26.95 2.36 -0.09
C VAL A 493 -28.21 1.62 -0.50
N ARG A 494 -29.37 2.22 -0.16
CA ARG A 494 -30.67 1.68 -0.54
C ARG A 494 -31.09 2.21 -1.91
N LEU A 495 -31.64 1.31 -2.69
CA LEU A 495 -32.18 1.61 -4.01
C LEU A 495 -33.70 1.49 -3.99
N ASP A 496 -34.35 2.44 -4.64
CA ASP A 496 -35.72 2.32 -5.12
C ASP A 496 -35.70 2.18 -6.64
N LYS A 497 -36.10 0.99 -7.14
CA LYS A 497 -36.02 0.54 -8.54
C LYS A 497 -34.60 0.65 -9.07
N ASN A 498 -33.94 1.44 -9.49
CA ASN A 498 -32.53 1.56 -9.90
C ASN A 498 -31.95 2.96 -9.57
N ARG A 499 -32.50 3.59 -8.52
CA ARG A 499 -32.08 4.91 -8.06
C ARG A 499 -31.68 4.86 -6.60
N ALA A 500 -30.49 5.34 -6.28
CA ALA A 500 -30.03 5.48 -4.90
C ALA A 500 -30.89 6.50 -4.14
N VAL A 501 -31.43 6.10 -3.00
CA VAL A 501 -32.37 6.91 -2.21
C VAL A 501 -31.91 7.19 -0.78
N SER A 502 -31.05 6.34 -0.21
CA SER A 502 -30.43 6.60 1.10
C SER A 502 -29.03 5.98 1.19
N TYR A 503 -28.23 6.53 2.10
CA TYR A 503 -26.90 6.08 2.44
C TYR A 503 -26.77 6.06 3.96
N GLU A 504 -26.52 4.89 4.53
CA GLU A 504 -26.53 4.65 5.97
C GLU A 504 -25.39 3.73 6.42
N THR A 505 -25.01 3.79 7.70
CA THR A 505 -24.05 2.87 8.29
C THR A 505 -24.71 1.50 8.52
N PHE A 506 -24.08 0.42 8.05
CA PHE A 506 -24.52 -0.95 8.30
C PHE A 506 -23.71 -1.63 9.41
N ALA A 507 -22.39 -1.52 9.38
CA ALA A 507 -21.50 -2.06 10.41
C ALA A 507 -20.38 -1.07 10.71
N GLU A 508 -20.16 -0.74 11.98
CA GLU A 508 -19.09 0.16 12.42
C GLU A 508 -18.44 -0.33 13.72
N GLY A 509 -17.29 0.25 14.10
CA GLY A 509 -16.58 -0.10 15.32
C GLY A 509 -15.10 -0.43 15.09
N TRP A 510 -14.64 -0.54 13.84
CA TRP A 510 -13.21 -0.66 13.51
C TRP A 510 -12.41 0.58 13.90
N LEU A 511 -13.05 1.74 13.97
CA LEU A 511 -12.49 2.99 14.49
C LEU A 511 -12.94 3.19 15.93
N GLN A 512 -11.98 3.37 16.86
CA GLN A 512 -12.21 3.68 18.25
C GLN A 512 -11.56 5.02 18.61
N GLY A 513 -12.36 6.06 18.75
CA GLY A 513 -11.87 7.44 18.84
C GLY A 513 -11.11 7.83 17.57
N THR A 514 -9.79 8.02 17.66
CA THR A 514 -8.95 8.36 16.51
C THR A 514 -8.07 7.19 16.04
N LYS A 515 -8.23 5.99 16.62
CA LYS A 515 -7.40 4.81 16.32
C LYS A 515 -8.24 3.72 15.68
N ALA A 516 -7.89 3.36 14.45
CA ALA A 516 -8.48 2.21 13.80
C ALA A 516 -7.69 0.94 14.15
N TRP A 517 -8.40 -0.14 14.51
CA TRP A 517 -7.83 -1.45 14.70
C TRP A 517 -8.03 -2.35 13.47
N GLY A 518 -8.92 -1.96 12.55
CA GLY A 518 -9.16 -2.63 11.27
C GLY A 518 -9.57 -1.61 10.20
N ARG A 519 -9.47 -2.04 8.93
CA ARG A 519 -9.80 -1.25 7.74
C ARG A 519 -10.50 -2.13 6.71
N PRO A 520 -11.84 -2.10 6.62
CA PRO A 520 -12.60 -2.80 5.59
C PRO A 520 -12.15 -2.39 4.17
N VAL A 521 -11.97 -3.37 3.28
CA VAL A 521 -11.49 -3.12 1.91
C VAL A 521 -12.48 -3.56 0.85
N ASP A 522 -12.92 -4.82 0.92
CA ASP A 522 -13.84 -5.40 -0.07
C ASP A 522 -14.95 -6.18 0.61
N VAL A 523 -16.05 -6.31 -0.08
CA VAL A 523 -17.21 -7.11 0.34
C VAL A 523 -17.55 -8.14 -0.72
N LEU A 524 -17.97 -9.33 -0.28
CA LEU A 524 -18.35 -10.42 -1.19
C LEU A 524 -19.52 -11.22 -0.59
N VAL A 525 -20.54 -11.51 -1.39
CA VAL A 525 -21.68 -12.33 -0.99
C VAL A 525 -21.35 -13.79 -1.22
N MET A 526 -21.42 -14.60 -0.15
CA MET A 526 -21.20 -16.04 -0.20
C MET A 526 -22.42 -16.78 -0.75
N PRO A 527 -22.26 -18.02 -1.25
CA PRO A 527 -23.38 -18.84 -1.75
C PRO A 527 -24.50 -19.09 -0.73
N ASP A 528 -24.16 -19.16 0.56
CA ASP A 528 -25.13 -19.28 1.66
C ASP A 528 -25.81 -17.97 2.03
N GLY A 529 -25.41 -16.86 1.42
CA GLY A 529 -25.94 -15.52 1.62
C GLY A 529 -25.24 -14.69 2.68
N ALA A 530 -24.20 -15.19 3.35
CA ALA A 530 -23.40 -14.37 4.23
C ALA A 530 -22.57 -13.33 3.45
N LEU A 531 -22.18 -12.24 4.11
CA LEU A 531 -21.30 -11.21 3.55
C LEU A 531 -19.90 -11.37 4.14
N LEU A 532 -18.90 -11.61 3.28
CA LEU A 532 -17.49 -11.51 3.68
C LEU A 532 -17.01 -10.08 3.56
N VAL A 533 -16.09 -9.71 4.47
CA VAL A 533 -15.42 -8.40 4.49
C VAL A 533 -13.93 -8.61 4.65
N SER A 534 -13.11 -8.18 3.70
CA SER A 534 -11.65 -8.21 3.85
C SER A 534 -11.14 -6.99 4.60
N ASP A 535 -10.03 -7.17 5.34
CA ASP A 535 -9.38 -6.13 6.14
C ASP A 535 -7.86 -6.22 5.94
N ASP A 536 -7.26 -5.21 5.31
CA ASP A 536 -5.83 -5.21 4.99
C ASP A 536 -4.94 -4.80 6.16
N GLN A 537 -5.50 -4.10 7.16
CA GLN A 537 -4.78 -3.71 8.36
C GLN A 537 -4.74 -4.83 9.39
N ALA A 538 -5.89 -5.44 9.67
CA ALA A 538 -6.00 -6.55 10.61
C ALA A 538 -5.48 -7.88 10.02
N GLY A 539 -5.45 -8.00 8.70
CA GLY A 539 -5.03 -9.21 7.99
C GLY A 539 -6.01 -10.36 8.16
N VAL A 540 -7.29 -10.05 8.11
CA VAL A 540 -8.38 -10.99 8.32
C VAL A 540 -9.48 -10.83 7.26
N ILE A 541 -10.33 -11.84 7.19
CA ILE A 541 -11.61 -11.79 6.49
C ILE A 541 -12.69 -12.06 7.52
N TYR A 542 -13.61 -11.13 7.68
CA TYR A 542 -14.79 -11.28 8.53
C TYR A 542 -15.91 -11.93 7.74
N ARG A 543 -16.82 -12.59 8.46
CA ARG A 543 -18.07 -13.13 7.96
C ARG A 543 -19.23 -12.51 8.73
N ILE A 544 -20.09 -11.79 8.02
CA ILE A 544 -21.34 -11.26 8.59
C ILE A 544 -22.48 -12.18 8.18
N SER A 545 -23.19 -12.70 9.15
CA SER A 545 -24.34 -13.59 8.97
C SER A 545 -25.57 -13.00 9.66
N TYR A 546 -26.75 -13.53 9.33
CA TYR A 546 -28.02 -13.12 9.94
C TYR A 546 -28.73 -14.33 10.53
N ARG A 547 -29.18 -14.19 11.76
CA ARG A 547 -30.11 -15.13 12.41
C ARG A 547 -31.35 -14.34 12.82
N LYS A 548 -32.51 -14.83 12.38
CA LYS A 548 -33.78 -14.23 12.77
C LYS A 548 -33.86 -14.24 14.31
N PRO A 549 -34.14 -13.07 14.95
CA PRO A 549 -34.33 -12.98 16.40
C PRO A 549 -35.42 -13.88 16.93
#